data_a4466e93d069a9f0c3dd79b072023291
#
_entry.id   a4466e93d069a9f0c3dd79b072023291
#
_cell.length_a   1.000
_cell.length_b   1.000
_cell.length_c   1.000
_cell.angle_alpha   90.00
_cell.angle_beta   90.00
_cell.angle_gamma   90.00
#
_symmetry.space_group_name_H-M   'P 1'
#
loop_
_entity.id
_entity.type
_entity.pdbx_description
1 polymer ?
#
loop_
_entity_poly.entity_id
_entity_poly.type
_entity_poly.pdbx_seq_one_letter_code
_entity_poly.pdbx_strand_id
1 'polypeptide(L)'
;EYIEAVMHRHGLCPFSLASLNTIELKKDEPLLEILHRRWADTETHIYPAEELKDITVPHPSEKAFEVTGVYGVAESTALKSSGEGTLVLEKQKGMLTEGNHFTFAIAVSATAIRGGHIEIVGAGPGDPELISVRGKRMLEKADLVLYAGSLVPRELTFYAKEGATVRSSAGMDLEEQFALMKEFY
;
A
#
# COMPACT_ATOMS: atom_id res chain seq x y z
N GLU A 1 -6.18 10.18 -10.14
CA GLU A 1 -6.96 11.04 -9.21
C GLU A 1 -8.18 10.32 -8.62
N TYR A 2 -9.16 9.83 -9.45
CA TYR A 2 -10.37 9.20 -8.91
C TYR A 2 -10.05 7.95 -8.08
N ILE A 3 -9.23 7.03 -8.58
CA ILE A 3 -8.83 5.81 -7.88
C ILE A 3 -8.14 6.17 -6.56
N GLU A 4 -7.20 7.11 -6.57
CA GLU A 4 -6.51 7.58 -5.37
C GLU A 4 -7.47 8.19 -4.34
N ALA A 5 -8.42 9.02 -4.80
CA ALA A 5 -9.43 9.59 -3.92
C ALA A 5 -10.32 8.52 -3.27
N VAL A 6 -10.65 7.45 -4.00
CA VAL A 6 -11.37 6.30 -3.44
C VAL A 6 -10.50 5.55 -2.45
N MET A 7 -9.24 5.28 -2.78
CA MET A 7 -8.28 4.62 -1.87
C MET A 7 -8.15 5.39 -0.56
N HIS A 8 -7.92 6.69 -0.62
CA HIS A 8 -7.81 7.53 0.58
C HIS A 8 -9.06 7.51 1.46
N ARG A 9 -10.26 7.53 0.86
CA ARG A 9 -11.53 7.41 1.61
C ARG A 9 -11.66 6.10 2.37
N HIS A 10 -11.01 5.05 1.87
CA HIS A 10 -10.98 3.72 2.50
C HIS A 10 -9.72 3.47 3.33
N GLY A 11 -8.92 4.50 3.62
CA GLY A 11 -7.71 4.38 4.42
C GLY A 11 -6.57 3.62 3.73
N LEU A 12 -6.62 3.48 2.39
CA LEU A 12 -5.61 2.80 1.60
C LEU A 12 -4.57 3.80 1.08
N CYS A 13 -3.30 3.45 1.16
CA CYS A 13 -2.21 4.25 0.62
C CYS A 13 -1.93 3.89 -0.84
N PRO A 14 -1.98 4.82 -1.80
CA PRO A 14 -1.65 4.55 -3.20
C PRO A 14 -0.23 4.03 -3.42
N PHE A 15 0.70 4.35 -2.52
CA PHE A 15 2.09 3.87 -2.58
C PHE A 15 2.29 2.43 -2.10
N SER A 16 1.26 1.80 -1.55
CA SER A 16 1.27 0.38 -1.16
C SER A 16 0.78 -0.57 -2.25
N LEU A 17 0.53 -0.07 -3.46
CA LEU A 17 0.16 -0.90 -4.60
C LEU A 17 1.34 -1.77 -5.04
N ALA A 18 1.17 -3.08 -4.98
CA ALA A 18 2.16 -4.06 -5.42
C ALA A 18 2.03 -4.37 -6.92
N SER A 19 0.81 -4.45 -7.44
CA SER A 19 0.57 -4.77 -8.85
C SER A 19 -0.68 -4.11 -9.42
N LEU A 20 -0.65 -3.89 -10.74
CA LEU A 20 -1.80 -3.59 -11.58
C LEU A 20 -2.20 -4.86 -12.33
N ASN A 21 -3.47 -5.21 -12.30
CA ASN A 21 -3.93 -6.49 -12.80
C ASN A 21 -5.07 -6.30 -13.79
N THR A 22 -5.02 -7.00 -14.92
CA THR A 22 -6.08 -6.96 -15.93
C THR A 22 -6.20 -8.29 -16.68
N ILE A 23 -7.27 -8.42 -17.46
CA ILE A 23 -7.47 -9.54 -18.39
C ILE A 23 -6.78 -9.23 -19.74
N GLU A 24 -6.33 -10.26 -20.44
CA GLU A 24 -5.65 -10.13 -21.73
C GLU A 24 -6.44 -9.30 -22.76
N LEU A 25 -7.76 -9.45 -22.78
CA LEU A 25 -8.65 -8.69 -23.68
C LEU A 25 -8.58 -7.16 -23.48
N LYS A 26 -8.11 -6.72 -22.30
CA LYS A 26 -8.06 -5.31 -21.87
C LYS A 26 -6.63 -4.78 -21.68
N LYS A 27 -5.63 -5.51 -22.12
CA LYS A 27 -4.22 -5.14 -21.96
C LYS A 27 -3.82 -3.80 -22.62
N ASP A 28 -4.51 -3.44 -23.68
CA ASP A 28 -4.24 -2.23 -24.46
C ASP A 28 -5.21 -1.07 -24.11
N GLU A 29 -5.97 -1.17 -23.00
CA GLU A 29 -6.87 -0.09 -22.58
C GLU A 29 -6.06 1.16 -22.14
N PRO A 30 -6.47 2.38 -22.59
CA PRO A 30 -5.78 3.63 -22.26
C PRO A 30 -5.62 3.88 -20.76
N LEU A 31 -6.55 3.37 -19.94
CA LEU A 31 -6.46 3.48 -18.49
C LEU A 31 -5.19 2.81 -17.96
N LEU A 32 -4.81 1.66 -18.49
CA LEU A 32 -3.64 0.92 -18.03
C LEU A 32 -2.35 1.72 -18.26
N GLU A 33 -2.23 2.39 -19.40
CA GLU A 33 -1.11 3.28 -19.72
C GLU A 33 -1.02 4.47 -18.74
N ILE A 34 -2.18 5.07 -18.42
CA ILE A 34 -2.25 6.16 -17.45
C ILE A 34 -1.80 5.69 -16.06
N LEU A 35 -2.23 4.50 -15.64
CA LEU A 35 -1.88 3.92 -14.36
C LEU A 35 -0.39 3.56 -14.28
N HIS A 36 0.19 3.02 -15.34
CA HIS A 36 1.63 2.77 -15.45
C HIS A 36 2.48 4.03 -15.29
N ARG A 37 2.08 5.12 -15.92
CA ARG A 37 2.78 6.40 -15.74
C ARG A 37 2.66 6.93 -14.31
N ARG A 38 1.56 6.65 -13.65
CA ARG A 38 1.29 7.12 -12.28
C ARG A 38 2.02 6.29 -11.22
N TRP A 39 2.13 4.99 -11.44
CA TRP A 39 2.75 4.01 -10.54
C TRP A 39 3.78 3.18 -11.33
N ALA A 40 4.86 3.84 -11.75
CA ALA A 40 5.86 3.28 -12.66
C ALA A 40 6.61 2.06 -12.08
N ASP A 41 6.76 1.99 -10.76
CA ASP A 41 7.43 0.90 -10.06
C ASP A 41 6.50 -0.30 -9.75
N THR A 42 5.24 -0.22 -10.18
CA THR A 42 4.24 -1.26 -9.90
C THR A 42 4.23 -2.31 -11.00
N GLU A 43 4.32 -3.59 -10.63
CA GLU A 43 4.24 -4.70 -11.59
C GLU A 43 2.88 -4.77 -12.28
N THR A 44 2.84 -5.26 -13.52
CA THR A 44 1.59 -5.49 -14.24
C THR A 44 1.43 -6.96 -14.56
N HIS A 45 0.30 -7.53 -14.13
CA HIS A 45 -0.08 -8.89 -14.44
C HIS A 45 -1.28 -8.91 -15.39
N ILE A 46 -1.14 -9.64 -16.48
CA ILE A 46 -2.17 -9.82 -17.50
C ILE A 46 -2.57 -11.29 -17.50
N TYR A 47 -3.84 -11.56 -17.21
CA TYR A 47 -4.37 -12.91 -17.07
C TYR A 47 -5.23 -13.31 -18.26
N PRO A 48 -5.10 -14.54 -18.79
CA PRO A 48 -6.07 -15.10 -19.72
C PRO A 48 -7.40 -15.37 -18.99
N ALA A 49 -8.51 -15.39 -19.76
CA ALA A 49 -9.85 -15.61 -19.19
C ALA A 49 -9.96 -16.96 -18.46
N GLU A 50 -9.28 -18.00 -18.96
CA GLU A 50 -9.29 -19.35 -18.39
C GLU A 50 -8.81 -19.39 -16.94
N GLU A 51 -7.90 -18.52 -16.55
CA GLU A 51 -7.39 -18.46 -15.19
C GLU A 51 -8.30 -17.72 -14.21
N LEU A 52 -9.28 -17.01 -14.74
CA LEU A 52 -10.18 -16.13 -13.96
C LEU A 52 -11.60 -16.67 -13.85
N LYS A 53 -12.04 -17.56 -14.75
CA LYS A 53 -13.42 -18.01 -14.88
C LYS A 53 -13.99 -18.69 -13.64
N ASP A 54 -13.15 -19.39 -12.87
CA ASP A 54 -13.55 -20.15 -11.69
C ASP A 54 -13.44 -19.32 -10.38
N ILE A 55 -13.03 -18.06 -10.48
CA ILE A 55 -12.93 -17.17 -9.31
C ILE A 55 -14.30 -16.59 -8.99
N THR A 56 -14.81 -16.91 -7.81
CA THR A 56 -16.05 -16.35 -7.30
C THR A 56 -15.85 -14.89 -6.91
N VAL A 57 -16.70 -14.00 -7.41
CA VAL A 57 -16.66 -12.56 -7.16
C VAL A 57 -17.94 -12.07 -6.48
N PRO A 58 -17.88 -11.06 -5.61
CA PRO A 58 -19.06 -10.51 -4.94
C PRO A 58 -20.08 -9.88 -5.90
N HIS A 59 -19.60 -9.27 -7.01
CA HIS A 59 -20.45 -8.54 -7.96
C HIS A 59 -20.36 -9.12 -9.38
N PRO A 60 -20.94 -10.34 -9.60
CA PRO A 60 -20.96 -10.95 -10.92
C PRO A 60 -21.77 -10.12 -11.90
N SER A 61 -21.40 -10.17 -13.19
CA SER A 61 -22.06 -9.44 -14.26
C SER A 61 -22.14 -10.29 -15.51
N GLU A 62 -23.36 -10.63 -15.95
CA GLU A 62 -23.62 -11.34 -17.20
C GLU A 62 -23.05 -10.60 -18.41
N LYS A 63 -23.20 -9.28 -18.44
CA LYS A 63 -22.63 -8.44 -19.50
C LYS A 63 -21.11 -8.55 -19.58
N ALA A 64 -20.42 -8.65 -18.44
CA ALA A 64 -18.99 -8.86 -18.44
C ALA A 64 -18.64 -10.26 -18.95
N PHE A 65 -19.41 -11.27 -18.55
CA PHE A 65 -19.23 -12.67 -18.99
C PHE A 65 -19.42 -12.82 -20.50
N GLU A 66 -20.46 -12.24 -21.08
CA GLU A 66 -20.71 -12.26 -22.52
C GLU A 66 -19.52 -11.71 -23.35
N VAL A 67 -18.82 -10.71 -22.83
CA VAL A 67 -17.71 -10.05 -23.54
C VAL A 67 -16.36 -10.70 -23.25
N THR A 68 -16.13 -11.11 -22.00
CA THR A 68 -14.79 -11.51 -21.54
C THR A 68 -14.67 -12.97 -21.12
N GLY A 69 -15.79 -13.70 -21.01
CA GLY A 69 -15.82 -15.04 -20.43
C GLY A 69 -15.62 -15.09 -18.91
N VAL A 70 -15.65 -13.92 -18.23
CA VAL A 70 -15.42 -13.78 -16.78
C VAL A 70 -16.49 -12.90 -16.14
N TYR A 71 -17.11 -13.34 -15.05
CA TYR A 71 -18.21 -12.62 -14.41
C TYR A 71 -17.84 -11.28 -13.77
N GLY A 72 -16.55 -11.05 -13.45
CA GLY A 72 -16.12 -9.82 -12.80
C GLY A 72 -14.62 -9.56 -12.92
N VAL A 73 -14.18 -9.03 -14.07
CA VAL A 73 -12.77 -8.85 -14.40
C VAL A 73 -11.99 -8.13 -13.28
N ALA A 74 -12.49 -6.99 -12.79
CA ALA A 74 -11.77 -6.20 -11.79
C ALA A 74 -11.54 -6.95 -10.47
N GLU A 75 -12.56 -7.67 -9.99
CA GLU A 75 -12.48 -8.42 -8.73
C GLU A 75 -11.70 -9.73 -8.91
N SER A 76 -11.93 -10.45 -10.02
CA SER A 76 -11.24 -11.72 -10.26
C SER A 76 -9.74 -11.54 -10.49
N THR A 77 -9.30 -10.50 -11.22
CA THR A 77 -7.87 -10.22 -11.42
C THR A 77 -7.20 -9.78 -10.11
N ALA A 78 -7.88 -8.96 -9.28
CA ALA A 78 -7.38 -8.56 -7.98
C ALA A 78 -7.23 -9.77 -7.04
N LEU A 79 -8.24 -10.64 -6.97
CA LEU A 79 -8.20 -11.88 -6.15
C LEU A 79 -7.13 -12.85 -6.67
N LYS A 80 -7.03 -13.06 -7.98
CA LYS A 80 -6.00 -13.93 -8.57
C LYS A 80 -4.59 -13.48 -8.18
N SER A 81 -4.31 -12.20 -8.35
CA SER A 81 -3.00 -11.62 -8.03
C SER A 81 -2.70 -11.62 -6.53
N SER A 82 -3.72 -11.57 -5.69
CA SER A 82 -3.55 -11.54 -4.23
C SER A 82 -3.12 -12.87 -3.62
N GLY A 83 -3.19 -14.00 -4.36
CA GLY A 83 -2.79 -15.31 -3.88
C GLY A 83 -3.59 -15.76 -2.64
N GLU A 84 -4.90 -15.95 -2.77
CA GLU A 84 -5.83 -16.26 -1.66
C GLU A 84 -6.06 -15.11 -0.65
N GLY A 85 -5.71 -13.89 -1.04
CA GLY A 85 -6.00 -12.69 -0.26
C GLY A 85 -7.48 -12.32 -0.29
N THR A 86 -7.80 -11.16 0.25
CA THR A 86 -9.19 -10.68 0.37
C THR A 86 -9.37 -9.34 -0.31
N LEU A 87 -10.56 -9.11 -0.89
CA LEU A 87 -10.94 -7.79 -1.37
C LEU A 87 -11.08 -6.84 -0.17
N VAL A 88 -10.33 -5.74 -0.20
CA VAL A 88 -10.48 -4.62 0.75
C VAL A 88 -11.28 -3.48 0.14
N LEU A 89 -11.41 -3.49 -1.17
CA LEU A 89 -12.28 -2.61 -1.92
C LEU A 89 -12.92 -3.42 -3.06
N GLU A 90 -14.20 -3.67 -2.93
CA GLU A 90 -15.00 -4.34 -3.95
C GLU A 90 -15.15 -3.45 -5.19
N LYS A 91 -15.77 -3.97 -6.24
CA LYS A 91 -15.89 -3.29 -7.54
C LYS A 91 -16.39 -1.85 -7.43
N GLN A 92 -15.56 -0.93 -7.80
CA GLN A 92 -15.88 0.48 -7.94
C GLN A 92 -16.02 0.85 -9.41
N LYS A 93 -16.87 1.84 -9.69
CA LYS A 93 -17.06 2.39 -11.04
C LYS A 93 -16.54 3.82 -11.09
N GLY A 94 -15.74 4.10 -12.07
CA GLY A 94 -15.24 5.44 -12.35
C GLY A 94 -15.49 5.83 -13.82
N MET A 95 -15.22 7.07 -14.13
CA MET A 95 -15.33 7.62 -15.48
C MET A 95 -14.01 8.29 -15.85
N LEU A 96 -13.44 7.90 -16.97
CA LEU A 96 -12.18 8.47 -17.46
C LEU A 96 -12.44 9.77 -18.25
N THR A 97 -13.41 9.70 -19.16
CA THR A 97 -13.95 10.81 -19.94
C THR A 97 -15.45 10.60 -20.11
N GLU A 98 -16.18 11.60 -20.59
CA GLU A 98 -17.62 11.47 -20.84
C GLU A 98 -17.91 10.24 -21.72
N GLY A 99 -18.76 9.33 -21.23
CA GLY A 99 -19.10 8.06 -21.88
C GLY A 99 -18.08 6.93 -21.71
N ASN A 100 -16.90 7.17 -21.16
CA ASN A 100 -15.84 6.18 -20.98
C ASN A 100 -15.75 5.75 -19.49
N HIS A 101 -16.40 4.65 -19.17
CA HIS A 101 -16.44 4.10 -17.81
C HIS A 101 -15.39 3.01 -17.62
N PHE A 102 -14.85 2.94 -16.41
CA PHE A 102 -13.99 1.84 -16.00
C PHE A 102 -14.43 1.28 -14.65
N THR A 103 -13.97 0.08 -14.35
CA THR A 103 -14.17 -0.55 -13.04
C THR A 103 -12.83 -0.98 -12.48
N PHE A 104 -12.69 -0.90 -11.15
CA PHE A 104 -11.54 -1.42 -10.44
C PHE A 104 -11.96 -2.02 -9.10
N ALA A 105 -11.12 -2.89 -8.56
CA ALA A 105 -11.23 -3.48 -7.23
C ALA A 105 -9.82 -3.62 -6.64
N ILE A 106 -9.70 -3.69 -5.33
CA ILE A 106 -8.41 -3.83 -4.65
C ILE A 106 -8.49 -5.02 -3.70
N ALA A 107 -7.55 -5.96 -3.84
CA ALA A 107 -7.33 -7.03 -2.89
C ALA A 107 -6.01 -6.83 -2.13
N VAL A 108 -5.95 -7.29 -0.91
CA VAL A 108 -4.70 -7.37 -0.16
C VAL A 108 -4.08 -8.72 -0.42
N SER A 109 -2.78 -8.75 -0.76
CA SER A 109 -2.04 -9.99 -0.93
C SER A 109 -2.07 -10.85 0.34
N ALA A 110 -2.24 -12.15 0.19
CA ALA A 110 -2.16 -13.12 1.28
C ALA A 110 -0.79 -13.10 1.98
N THR A 111 0.25 -12.71 1.23
CA THR A 111 1.62 -12.58 1.75
C THR A 111 1.96 -11.16 2.20
N ALA A 112 0.99 -10.23 2.16
CA ALA A 112 1.22 -8.87 2.63
C ALA A 112 1.54 -8.88 4.13
N ILE A 113 2.69 -8.36 4.47
CA ILE A 113 3.07 -8.14 5.87
C ILE A 113 2.17 -7.02 6.40
N ARG A 114 1.24 -7.40 7.26
CA ARG A 114 0.38 -6.46 7.98
C ARG A 114 0.93 -6.34 9.40
N GLY A 115 1.66 -5.30 9.69
CA GLY A 115 2.08 -5.28 11.06
C GLY A 115 3.00 -4.18 11.49
N GLY A 116 3.58 -3.41 10.60
CA GLY A 116 4.40 -2.29 11.00
C GLY A 116 3.60 -0.99 11.09
N HIS A 117 4.00 -0.12 11.99
CA HIS A 117 3.55 1.26 12.06
C HIS A 117 4.76 2.17 12.15
N ILE A 118 4.89 3.09 11.21
CA ILE A 118 6.01 4.05 11.17
C ILE A 118 5.48 5.42 11.53
N GLU A 119 6.06 6.03 12.57
CA GLU A 119 5.81 7.41 12.95
C GLU A 119 7.07 8.26 12.73
N ILE A 120 6.91 9.39 12.06
CA ILE A 120 7.97 10.39 11.96
C ILE A 120 7.72 11.45 13.02
N VAL A 121 8.65 11.52 13.97
CA VAL A 121 8.56 12.40 15.13
C VAL A 121 9.56 13.55 15.01
N GLY A 122 9.06 14.79 15.07
CA GLY A 122 9.92 15.96 15.18
C GLY A 122 10.57 16.03 16.56
N ALA A 123 11.89 16.18 16.61
CA ALA A 123 12.68 16.16 17.83
C ALA A 123 12.62 17.47 18.66
N GLY A 124 11.95 18.50 18.16
CA GLY A 124 11.96 19.81 18.79
C GLY A 124 13.28 20.59 18.56
N PRO A 125 13.48 21.73 19.26
CA PRO A 125 14.64 22.62 19.07
C PRO A 125 15.92 22.14 19.79
N GLY A 126 15.95 20.95 20.37
CA GLY A 126 17.13 20.38 21.03
C GLY A 126 16.94 20.04 22.51
N ASP A 127 16.03 20.69 23.20
CA ASP A 127 15.67 20.33 24.58
C ASP A 127 14.63 19.18 24.58
N PRO A 128 14.91 18.04 25.24
CA PRO A 128 13.97 16.93 25.32
C PRO A 128 12.61 17.28 25.88
N GLU A 129 12.51 18.27 26.77
CA GLU A 129 11.24 18.73 27.35
C GLU A 129 10.36 19.50 26.34
N LEU A 130 10.96 19.95 25.24
CA LEU A 130 10.24 20.67 24.17
C LEU A 130 9.72 19.76 23.05
N ILE A 131 9.82 18.44 23.22
CA ILE A 131 9.14 17.50 22.32
C ILE A 131 7.62 17.63 22.47
N SER A 132 6.88 17.46 21.38
CA SER A 132 5.42 17.42 21.48
C SER A 132 4.95 16.23 22.32
N VAL A 133 3.86 16.41 23.06
CA VAL A 133 3.23 15.33 23.85
C VAL A 133 2.90 14.11 22.97
N ARG A 134 2.49 14.33 21.72
CA ARG A 134 2.26 13.24 20.76
C ARG A 134 3.56 12.52 20.44
N GLY A 135 4.63 13.24 20.13
CA GLY A 135 5.94 12.64 19.82
C GLY A 135 6.48 11.80 20.97
N LYS A 136 6.41 12.29 22.20
CA LYS A 136 6.77 11.53 23.39
C LYS A 136 5.98 10.22 23.49
N ARG A 137 4.66 10.27 23.34
CA ARG A 137 3.80 9.05 23.37
C ARG A 137 4.15 8.03 22.27
N MET A 138 4.63 8.49 21.12
CA MET A 138 5.08 7.57 20.06
C MET A 138 6.40 6.91 20.44
N LEU A 139 7.36 7.65 20.99
CA LEU A 139 8.62 7.10 21.50
C LEU A 139 8.37 6.06 22.61
N GLU A 140 7.47 6.34 23.55
CA GLU A 140 7.10 5.44 24.66
C GLU A 140 6.46 4.13 24.19
N LYS A 141 5.96 4.05 22.94
CA LYS A 141 5.32 2.84 22.38
C LYS A 141 6.19 2.10 21.36
N ALA A 142 7.20 2.77 20.81
CA ALA A 142 8.00 2.23 19.73
C ALA A 142 8.78 0.99 20.12
N ASP A 143 8.85 0.00 19.24
CA ASP A 143 9.74 -1.16 19.33
C ASP A 143 11.12 -0.85 18.78
N LEU A 144 11.18 0.04 17.77
CA LEU A 144 12.40 0.60 17.20
C LEU A 144 12.34 2.13 17.24
N VAL A 145 13.38 2.74 17.78
CA VAL A 145 13.65 4.19 17.66
C VAL A 145 14.90 4.39 16.83
N LEU A 146 14.73 4.88 15.60
CA LEU A 146 15.83 5.28 14.72
C LEU A 146 15.92 6.80 14.72
N TYR A 147 17.04 7.37 15.16
CA TYR A 147 17.19 8.80 15.31
C TYR A 147 18.44 9.34 14.60
N ALA A 148 18.38 10.59 14.12
CA ALA A 148 19.48 11.27 13.48
C ALA A 148 20.49 11.76 14.53
N GLY A 149 21.43 10.90 14.92
CA GLY A 149 22.34 11.12 16.06
C GLY A 149 23.25 12.37 15.95
N SER A 150 23.36 12.98 14.77
CA SER A 150 24.07 14.26 14.59
C SER A 150 23.19 15.50 14.81
N LEU A 151 21.85 15.33 14.84
CA LEU A 151 20.89 16.43 14.89
C LEU A 151 19.96 16.34 16.09
N VAL A 152 19.77 15.14 16.64
CA VAL A 152 18.81 14.84 17.69
C VAL A 152 19.52 14.52 18.98
N PRO A 153 19.23 15.20 20.10
CA PRO A 153 19.78 14.89 21.40
C PRO A 153 19.50 13.46 21.80
N ARG A 154 20.52 12.75 22.30
CA ARG A 154 20.38 11.37 22.76
C ARG A 154 19.38 11.23 23.90
N GLU A 155 19.20 12.25 24.69
CA GLU A 155 18.28 12.30 25.82
C GLU A 155 16.83 12.05 25.42
N LEU A 156 16.43 12.40 24.19
CA LEU A 156 15.12 12.07 23.66
C LEU A 156 14.87 10.56 23.56
N THR A 157 15.92 9.78 23.39
CA THR A 157 15.81 8.30 23.34
C THR A 157 15.47 7.68 24.67
N PHE A 158 15.61 8.42 25.78
CA PHE A 158 15.26 7.93 27.13
C PHE A 158 13.74 7.80 27.33
N TYR A 159 12.94 8.39 26.44
CA TYR A 159 11.49 8.16 26.39
C TYR A 159 11.12 6.80 25.77
N ALA A 160 12.06 6.09 25.13
CA ALA A 160 11.77 4.77 24.59
C ALA A 160 11.44 3.78 25.70
N LYS A 161 10.47 2.90 25.45
CA LYS A 161 10.10 1.86 26.43
C LYS A 161 11.24 0.89 26.70
N GLU A 162 11.19 0.23 27.84
CA GLU A 162 12.10 -0.87 28.17
C GLU A 162 12.03 -1.97 27.09
N GLY A 163 13.18 -2.45 26.66
CA GLY A 163 13.29 -3.46 25.59
C GLY A 163 13.20 -2.92 24.17
N ALA A 164 12.94 -1.63 23.97
CA ALA A 164 12.99 -1.04 22.64
C ALA A 164 14.41 -1.04 22.06
N THR A 165 14.52 -1.31 20.77
CA THR A 165 15.78 -1.14 20.03
C THR A 165 15.98 0.33 19.68
N VAL A 166 17.06 0.93 20.15
CA VAL A 166 17.42 2.33 19.86
C VAL A 166 18.69 2.37 19.03
N ARG A 167 18.65 3.03 17.87
CA ARG A 167 19.78 3.13 16.94
C ARG A 167 19.94 4.55 16.43
N SER A 168 21.20 4.99 16.34
CA SER A 168 21.55 6.23 15.63
C SER A 168 21.76 5.93 14.16
N SER A 169 21.17 6.74 13.28
CA SER A 169 21.39 6.64 11.82
C SER A 169 22.67 7.35 11.35
N ALA A 170 23.40 8.04 12.22
CA ALA A 170 24.56 8.85 11.83
C ALA A 170 25.72 8.08 11.15
N GLY A 171 25.78 6.77 11.30
CA GLY A 171 26.77 5.90 10.65
C GLY A 171 26.16 4.86 9.72
N MET A 172 24.89 4.97 9.40
CA MET A 172 24.15 4.02 8.55
C MET A 172 23.92 4.62 7.17
N ASP A 173 24.08 3.81 6.12
CA ASP A 173 23.55 4.14 4.80
C ASP A 173 22.03 3.87 4.73
N LEU A 174 21.41 4.16 3.59
CA LEU A 174 19.95 3.98 3.42
C LEU A 174 19.55 2.52 3.42
N GLU A 175 20.34 1.64 2.84
CA GLU A 175 20.11 0.21 2.79
C GLU A 175 20.11 -0.40 4.19
N GLU A 176 21.06 -0.04 5.03
CA GLU A 176 21.14 -0.46 6.42
C GLU A 176 19.94 0.03 7.24
N GLN A 177 19.51 1.29 7.04
CA GLN A 177 18.34 1.84 7.72
C GLN A 177 17.05 1.11 7.30
N PHE A 178 16.87 0.84 5.99
CA PHE A 178 15.71 0.07 5.51
C PHE A 178 15.74 -1.39 5.98
N ALA A 179 16.89 -2.03 5.99
CA ALA A 179 17.03 -3.39 6.51
C ALA A 179 16.60 -3.47 7.98
N LEU A 180 17.11 -2.54 8.81
CA LEU A 180 16.73 -2.45 10.21
C LEU A 180 15.22 -2.19 10.40
N MET A 181 14.64 -1.26 9.64
CA MET A 181 13.20 -1.00 9.73
C MET A 181 12.35 -2.22 9.35
N LYS A 182 12.78 -3.01 8.35
CA LYS A 182 12.08 -4.24 7.95
C LYS A 182 12.05 -5.33 9.03
N GLU A 183 13.02 -5.36 9.93
CA GLU A 183 13.03 -6.32 11.05
C GLU A 183 11.90 -6.06 12.05
N PHE A 184 11.37 -4.83 12.08
CA PHE A 184 10.33 -4.38 13.02
C PHE A 184 8.98 -4.10 12.34
N TYR A 185 8.91 -4.23 11.01
CA TYR A 185 7.70 -4.00 10.20
C TYR A 185 7.00 -5.32 9.92
#